data_ecf9e38e2426b23490ba369d9390744d
#
_entry.id   ecf9e38e2426b23490ba369d9390744d
#
_cell.length_a   1.000
_cell.length_b   1.000
_cell.length_c   1.000
_cell.angle_alpha   90.00
_cell.angle_beta   90.00
_cell.angle_gamma   90.00
#
_symmetry.space_group_name_H-M   'P 1'
#
loop_
_entity.id
_entity.type
_entity.pdbx_description
1 polymer ?
#
loop_
_entity_poly.entity_id
_entity_poly.type
_entity_poly.pdbx_seq_one_letter_code
_entity_poly.pdbx_strand_id
1 'polypeptide(L)'
;NLATALERQKAFAAALFTIPGPKMLWQFGELGFDLSINRCANGTVNNNCRTDPKPSAFSTTLNYYNDPQRKAVYDTWAKIINLRVNNEVFNTKTYTINSGDLMPRIYIWNDALPSTSLKNVVVLANFTLSSQNITPYFPYTGTWYNLMDNSTLNVTNTTSPVTLNPGEFR
;
A
#
# COMPACT_ATOMS: atom_id res chain seq x y z
N ASN A 1 -14.49 2.81 11.86
CA ASN A 1 -13.82 4.12 11.91
C ASN A 1 -13.13 4.39 10.58
N LEU A 2 -13.47 5.53 9.94
CA LEU A 2 -12.93 5.91 8.63
C LEU A 2 -11.40 6.06 8.65
N ALA A 3 -10.86 6.71 9.67
CA ALA A 3 -9.41 6.91 9.78
C ALA A 3 -8.63 5.58 9.72
N THR A 4 -9.07 4.59 10.47
CA THR A 4 -8.46 3.24 10.46
C THR A 4 -8.58 2.57 9.09
N ALA A 5 -9.70 2.75 8.40
CA ALA A 5 -9.88 2.22 7.05
C ALA A 5 -8.91 2.88 6.05
N LEU A 6 -8.73 4.20 6.14
CA LEU A 6 -7.82 4.96 5.28
C LEU A 6 -6.34 4.59 5.55
N GLU A 7 -5.94 4.38 6.81
CA GLU A 7 -4.59 3.88 7.11
C GLU A 7 -4.35 2.49 6.47
N ARG A 8 -5.33 1.59 6.56
CA ARG A 8 -5.23 0.28 5.89
C ARG A 8 -5.17 0.38 4.37
N GLN A 9 -5.77 1.40 3.76
CA GLN A 9 -5.65 1.65 2.32
C GLN A 9 -4.21 1.99 1.92
N LYS A 10 -3.45 2.66 2.77
CA LYS A 10 -2.02 2.90 2.53
C LYS A 10 -1.22 1.59 2.59
N ALA A 11 -1.45 0.77 3.62
CA ALA A 11 -0.84 -0.56 3.74
C ALA A 11 -1.22 -1.48 2.55
N PHE A 12 -2.49 -1.39 2.09
CA PHE A 12 -2.95 -2.11 0.90
C PHE A 12 -2.18 -1.71 -0.36
N ALA A 13 -1.95 -0.41 -0.56
CA ALA A 13 -1.16 0.08 -1.68
C ALA A 13 0.27 -0.48 -1.66
N ALA A 14 0.91 -0.50 -0.47
CA ALA A 14 2.25 -1.06 -0.32
C ALA A 14 2.29 -2.54 -0.73
N ALA A 15 1.33 -3.33 -0.30
CA ALA A 15 1.23 -4.73 -0.70
C ALA A 15 0.87 -4.89 -2.19
N LEU A 16 -0.14 -4.14 -2.70
CA LEU A 16 -0.64 -4.32 -4.06
C LEU A 16 0.36 -3.85 -5.12
N PHE A 17 0.88 -2.61 -4.97
CA PHE A 17 1.68 -2.00 -6.04
C PHE A 17 3.11 -2.51 -6.10
N THR A 18 3.64 -3.07 -5.03
CA THR A 18 5.00 -3.63 -5.05
C THR A 18 5.08 -5.01 -5.70
N ILE A 19 4.03 -5.83 -5.59
CA ILE A 19 3.99 -7.15 -6.25
C ILE A 19 4.14 -6.97 -7.77
N PRO A 20 5.00 -7.74 -8.46
CA PRO A 20 5.14 -7.70 -9.92
C PRO A 20 3.83 -8.02 -10.66
N GLY A 21 3.72 -7.56 -11.91
CA GLY A 21 2.56 -7.76 -12.78
C GLY A 21 1.62 -6.55 -12.88
N PRO A 22 0.63 -6.57 -13.80
CA PRO A 22 -0.29 -5.46 -14.04
C PRO A 22 -1.17 -5.16 -12.84
N LYS A 23 -1.54 -3.88 -12.67
CA LYS A 23 -2.40 -3.41 -11.58
C LYS A 23 -3.56 -2.63 -12.16
N MET A 24 -4.71 -2.73 -11.51
CA MET A 24 -5.90 -1.96 -11.84
C MET A 24 -6.32 -1.14 -10.62
N LEU A 25 -6.46 0.17 -10.82
CA LEU A 25 -7.10 1.07 -9.86
C LEU A 25 -8.58 1.20 -10.24
N TRP A 26 -9.45 1.13 -9.26
CA TRP A 26 -10.87 1.26 -9.47
C TRP A 26 -11.39 2.52 -8.79
N GLN A 27 -12.05 3.37 -9.58
CA GLN A 27 -12.96 4.44 -9.21
C GLN A 27 -12.59 5.20 -7.92
N PHE A 28 -11.53 6.01 -8.00
CA PHE A 28 -11.05 6.86 -6.89
C PHE A 28 -10.63 6.09 -5.63
N GLY A 29 -10.19 4.83 -5.77
CA GLY A 29 -9.65 4.03 -4.66
C GLY A 29 -8.48 4.73 -3.96
N GLU A 30 -7.70 5.51 -4.70
CA GLU A 30 -6.59 6.34 -4.20
C GLU A 30 -7.02 7.45 -3.21
N LEU A 31 -8.32 7.76 -3.16
CA LEU A 31 -8.92 8.69 -2.20
C LEU A 31 -9.83 7.98 -1.19
N GLY A 32 -9.76 6.64 -1.14
CA GLY A 32 -10.61 5.85 -0.26
C GLY A 32 -12.10 6.06 -0.55
N PHE A 33 -12.49 6.00 -1.84
CA PHE A 33 -13.87 6.20 -2.26
C PHE A 33 -14.80 5.16 -1.62
N ASP A 34 -15.77 5.62 -0.87
CA ASP A 34 -16.64 4.80 0.00
C ASP A 34 -18.13 4.84 -0.38
N LEU A 35 -18.47 5.46 -1.50
CA LEU A 35 -19.85 5.45 -1.96
C LEU A 35 -20.22 4.09 -2.56
N SER A 36 -21.39 3.61 -2.20
CA SER A 36 -21.93 2.38 -2.76
C SER A 36 -22.07 2.46 -4.28
N ILE A 37 -21.71 1.38 -4.98
CA ILE A 37 -22.00 1.23 -6.41
C ILE A 37 -23.50 1.33 -6.72
N ASN A 38 -24.35 1.04 -5.73
CA ASN A 38 -25.81 1.11 -5.84
C ASN A 38 -26.39 2.46 -5.38
N ARG A 39 -25.54 3.49 -5.17
CA ARG A 39 -26.02 4.83 -4.83
C ARG A 39 -26.78 5.43 -6.00
N CYS A 40 -28.01 5.87 -5.76
CA CYS A 40 -28.86 6.59 -6.70
C CYS A 40 -28.50 8.08 -6.76
N ALA A 41 -28.93 8.77 -7.81
CA ALA A 41 -28.69 10.22 -7.99
C ALA A 41 -29.26 11.06 -6.81
N ASN A 42 -30.34 10.61 -6.19
CA ASN A 42 -30.95 11.26 -5.01
C ASN A 42 -30.25 10.93 -3.68
N GLY A 43 -29.16 10.14 -3.71
CA GLY A 43 -28.37 9.77 -2.53
C GLY A 43 -28.81 8.51 -1.81
N THR A 44 -29.96 7.92 -2.14
CA THR A 44 -30.40 6.62 -1.58
C THR A 44 -29.57 5.47 -2.16
N VAL A 45 -29.70 4.27 -1.60
CA VAL A 45 -29.02 3.06 -2.10
C VAL A 45 -30.07 2.06 -2.56
N ASN A 46 -30.02 1.68 -3.86
CA ASN A 46 -30.93 0.73 -4.48
C ASN A 46 -30.21 -0.03 -5.61
N ASN A 47 -30.44 -1.32 -5.74
CA ASN A 47 -29.81 -2.17 -6.75
C ASN A 47 -30.09 -1.70 -8.19
N ASN A 48 -31.23 -1.06 -8.44
CA ASN A 48 -31.56 -0.52 -9.76
C ASN A 48 -30.71 0.69 -10.16
N CYS A 49 -30.00 1.33 -9.20
CA CYS A 49 -29.17 2.50 -9.43
C CYS A 49 -27.70 2.17 -9.67
N ARG A 50 -27.38 0.90 -9.93
CA ARG A 50 -25.99 0.46 -10.15
C ARG A 50 -25.29 1.21 -11.30
N THR A 51 -26.04 1.56 -12.34
CA THR A 51 -25.57 2.28 -13.53
C THR A 51 -25.71 3.79 -13.43
N ASP A 52 -26.33 4.32 -12.38
CA ASP A 52 -26.44 5.76 -12.18
C ASP A 52 -25.04 6.40 -12.03
N PRO A 53 -24.82 7.61 -12.57
CA PRO A 53 -23.59 8.35 -12.36
C PRO A 53 -23.33 8.58 -10.86
N LYS A 54 -22.09 8.35 -10.43
CA LYS A 54 -21.65 8.65 -9.07
C LYS A 54 -20.88 9.98 -9.04
N PRO A 55 -21.00 10.78 -7.96
CA PRO A 55 -20.20 12.01 -7.87
C PRO A 55 -18.71 11.68 -7.85
N SER A 56 -17.91 12.49 -8.53
CA SER A 56 -16.47 12.40 -8.51
C SER A 56 -15.91 12.69 -7.12
N ALA A 57 -14.91 11.94 -6.67
CA ALA A 57 -14.18 12.21 -5.42
C ALA A 57 -13.49 13.59 -5.44
N PHE A 58 -13.18 14.11 -6.62
CA PHE A 58 -12.60 15.45 -6.81
C PHE A 58 -13.66 16.56 -6.94
N SER A 59 -14.95 16.23 -6.93
CA SER A 59 -16.02 17.24 -7.01
C SER A 59 -16.07 18.09 -5.74
N THR A 60 -16.60 19.29 -5.86
CA THR A 60 -16.85 20.18 -4.70
C THR A 60 -17.84 19.60 -3.72
N THR A 61 -18.71 18.68 -4.17
CA THR A 61 -19.72 18.02 -3.33
C THR A 61 -19.08 17.01 -2.37
N LEU A 62 -18.15 16.16 -2.82
CA LEU A 62 -17.45 15.20 -1.97
C LEU A 62 -16.18 15.80 -1.36
N ASN A 63 -15.46 16.56 -2.14
CA ASN A 63 -14.24 17.27 -1.73
C ASN A 63 -13.16 16.39 -1.09
N TYR A 64 -13.09 15.10 -1.51
CA TYR A 64 -12.20 14.10 -0.90
C TYR A 64 -10.72 14.44 -1.05
N TYR A 65 -10.35 15.10 -2.15
CA TYR A 65 -8.96 15.50 -2.37
C TYR A 65 -8.47 16.54 -1.36
N ASN A 66 -9.38 17.34 -0.79
CA ASN A 66 -9.05 18.34 0.23
C ASN A 66 -9.23 17.81 1.67
N ASP A 67 -9.73 16.59 1.84
CA ASP A 67 -9.72 15.93 3.14
C ASP A 67 -8.29 15.45 3.45
N PRO A 68 -7.66 15.91 4.56
CA PRO A 68 -6.25 15.60 4.83
C PRO A 68 -5.96 14.09 4.96
N GLN A 69 -6.89 13.30 5.49
CA GLN A 69 -6.69 11.86 5.68
C GLN A 69 -6.78 11.12 4.33
N ARG A 70 -7.72 11.51 3.47
CA ARG A 70 -7.87 10.94 2.12
C ARG A 70 -6.73 11.37 1.20
N LYS A 71 -6.34 12.65 1.29
CA LYS A 71 -5.16 13.14 0.56
C LYS A 71 -3.89 12.39 0.97
N ALA A 72 -3.73 12.06 2.24
CA ALA A 72 -2.59 11.25 2.69
C ALA A 72 -2.58 9.84 2.10
N VAL A 73 -3.76 9.24 1.82
CA VAL A 73 -3.85 7.99 1.05
C VAL A 73 -3.37 8.22 -0.38
N TYR A 74 -3.90 9.25 -1.05
CA TYR A 74 -3.51 9.62 -2.42
C TYR A 74 -1.99 9.82 -2.54
N ASP A 75 -1.40 10.63 -1.67
CA ASP A 75 0.03 10.92 -1.69
C ASP A 75 0.89 9.66 -1.44
N THR A 76 0.43 8.78 -0.56
CA THR A 76 1.08 7.49 -0.30
C THR A 76 1.04 6.58 -1.53
N TRP A 77 -0.13 6.46 -2.17
CA TRP A 77 -0.29 5.66 -3.40
C TRP A 77 0.58 6.22 -4.52
N ALA A 78 0.55 7.54 -4.74
CA ALA A 78 1.38 8.20 -5.75
C ALA A 78 2.87 7.92 -5.53
N LYS A 79 3.34 7.98 -4.28
CA LYS A 79 4.73 7.69 -3.94
C LYS A 79 5.11 6.24 -4.21
N ILE A 80 4.27 5.27 -3.82
CA ILE A 80 4.53 3.84 -4.06
C ILE A 80 4.50 3.52 -5.55
N ILE A 81 3.56 4.09 -6.30
CA ILE A 81 3.49 3.94 -7.76
C ILE A 81 4.75 4.51 -8.41
N ASN A 82 5.19 5.70 -7.97
CA ASN A 82 6.42 6.32 -8.45
C ASN A 82 7.66 5.45 -8.16
N LEU A 83 7.76 4.87 -6.96
CA LEU A 83 8.82 3.90 -6.64
C LEU A 83 8.79 2.71 -7.61
N ARG A 84 7.61 2.15 -7.88
CA ARG A 84 7.44 1.03 -8.79
C ARG A 84 7.87 1.35 -10.22
N VAL A 85 7.45 2.50 -10.73
CA VAL A 85 7.72 2.90 -12.13
C VAL A 85 9.20 3.20 -12.35
N ASN A 86 9.90 3.71 -11.33
CA ASN A 86 11.29 4.15 -11.45
C ASN A 86 12.33 3.11 -10.98
N ASN A 87 11.91 1.93 -10.53
CA ASN A 87 12.84 0.90 -10.07
C ASN A 87 12.56 -0.45 -10.72
N GLU A 88 13.51 -0.93 -11.49
CA GLU A 88 13.41 -2.15 -12.29
C GLU A 88 13.19 -3.41 -11.44
N VAL A 89 13.57 -3.42 -10.17
CA VAL A 89 13.33 -4.54 -9.26
C VAL A 89 11.86 -4.97 -9.22
N PHE A 90 10.93 -4.04 -9.39
CA PHE A 90 9.49 -4.35 -9.39
C PHE A 90 8.96 -5.00 -10.68
N ASN A 91 9.80 -5.09 -11.73
CA ASN A 91 9.50 -5.79 -12.97
C ASN A 91 10.03 -7.23 -12.99
N THR A 92 10.67 -7.68 -11.89
CA THR A 92 11.20 -9.04 -11.77
C THR A 92 10.09 -10.10 -11.81
N LYS A 93 10.49 -11.35 -12.07
CA LYS A 93 9.66 -12.54 -11.87
C LYS A 93 9.95 -13.23 -10.53
N THR A 94 10.91 -12.72 -9.77
CA THR A 94 11.42 -13.35 -8.56
C THR A 94 10.88 -12.62 -7.31
N TYR A 95 9.91 -13.22 -6.66
CA TYR A 95 9.33 -12.69 -5.43
C TYR A 95 8.69 -13.81 -4.61
N THR A 96 8.51 -13.56 -3.31
CA THR A 96 7.74 -14.41 -2.40
C THR A 96 6.70 -13.59 -1.67
N ILE A 97 5.54 -14.18 -1.42
CA ILE A 97 4.46 -13.58 -0.63
C ILE A 97 4.10 -14.54 0.49
N ASN A 98 4.11 -14.05 1.72
CA ASN A 98 3.49 -14.67 2.86
C ASN A 98 2.35 -13.77 3.34
N SER A 99 1.11 -14.20 3.16
CA SER A 99 -0.11 -13.45 3.47
C SER A 99 -1.12 -14.30 4.25
N GLY A 100 -0.65 -15.36 4.92
CA GLY A 100 -1.51 -16.32 5.64
C GLY A 100 -2.28 -15.72 6.83
N ASP A 101 -1.93 -14.52 7.27
CA ASP A 101 -2.60 -13.72 8.28
C ASP A 101 -2.77 -12.27 7.81
N LEU A 102 -3.24 -11.39 8.66
CA LEU A 102 -3.39 -9.96 8.34
C LEU A 102 -2.07 -9.18 8.43
N MET A 103 -0.93 -9.86 8.35
CA MET A 103 0.41 -9.30 8.44
C MET A 103 1.27 -9.76 7.26
N PRO A 104 0.94 -9.37 6.03
CA PRO A 104 1.67 -9.83 4.86
C PRO A 104 3.13 -9.38 4.90
N ARG A 105 3.99 -10.30 4.47
CA ARG A 105 5.38 -10.07 4.15
C ARG A 105 5.62 -10.41 2.69
N ILE A 106 6.21 -9.48 1.94
CA ILE A 106 6.55 -9.66 0.54
C ILE A 106 8.05 -9.41 0.40
N TYR A 107 8.75 -10.31 -0.26
CA TYR A 107 10.15 -10.11 -0.64
C TYR A 107 10.26 -10.16 -2.16
N ILE A 108 10.88 -9.14 -2.75
CA ILE A 108 11.03 -8.96 -4.19
C ILE A 108 12.52 -8.70 -4.45
N TRP A 109 13.10 -9.42 -5.42
CA TRP A 109 14.52 -9.23 -5.71
C TRP A 109 14.84 -9.47 -7.19
N ASN A 110 15.96 -8.89 -7.63
CA ASN A 110 16.52 -9.13 -8.94
C ASN A 110 18.04 -9.07 -8.87
N ASP A 111 18.66 -10.24 -8.82
CA ASP A 111 20.13 -10.37 -8.70
C ASP A 111 20.87 -9.92 -9.96
N ALA A 112 20.21 -9.86 -11.12
CA ALA A 112 20.79 -9.41 -12.37
C ALA A 112 21.03 -7.90 -12.44
N LEU A 113 20.41 -7.11 -11.54
CA LEU A 113 20.58 -5.67 -11.50
C LEU A 113 21.99 -5.27 -11.00
N PRO A 114 22.53 -4.13 -11.43
CA PRO A 114 23.79 -3.59 -10.91
C PRO A 114 23.73 -3.36 -9.38
N SER A 115 24.88 -3.41 -8.72
CA SER A 115 24.98 -3.13 -7.27
C SER A 115 24.56 -1.70 -6.88
N THR A 116 24.58 -0.78 -7.84
CA THR A 116 24.13 0.61 -7.67
C THR A 116 22.61 0.79 -7.77
N SER A 117 21.88 -0.25 -8.15
CA SER A 117 20.42 -0.24 -8.30
C SER A 117 19.73 -0.85 -7.07
N LEU A 118 18.47 -0.50 -6.87
CA LEU A 118 17.61 -1.18 -5.90
C LEU A 118 17.38 -2.63 -6.36
N LYS A 119 17.93 -3.59 -5.62
CA LYS A 119 17.89 -5.03 -5.97
C LYS A 119 16.97 -5.85 -5.07
N ASN A 120 16.78 -5.43 -3.83
CA ASN A 120 16.06 -6.18 -2.81
C ASN A 120 15.06 -5.26 -2.11
N VAL A 121 13.80 -5.68 -2.04
CA VAL A 121 12.72 -4.97 -1.37
C VAL A 121 11.97 -5.93 -0.47
N VAL A 122 11.85 -5.58 0.81
CA VAL A 122 11.01 -6.28 1.78
C VAL A 122 9.85 -5.36 2.12
N VAL A 123 8.62 -5.83 1.94
CA VAL A 123 7.40 -5.10 2.31
C VAL A 123 6.75 -5.81 3.48
N LEU A 124 6.46 -5.05 4.52
CA LEU A 124 5.75 -5.50 5.72
C LEU A 124 4.52 -4.63 5.89
N ALA A 125 3.38 -5.21 6.24
CA ALA A 125 2.17 -4.45 6.52
C ALA A 125 1.38 -5.07 7.67
N ASN A 126 0.70 -4.23 8.46
CA ASN A 126 -0.17 -4.66 9.55
C ASN A 126 -1.61 -4.26 9.26
N PHE A 127 -2.45 -5.22 8.87
CA PHE A 127 -3.88 -5.02 8.66
C PHE A 127 -4.73 -5.30 9.90
N THR A 128 -4.13 -5.63 11.04
CA THR A 128 -4.84 -5.85 12.30
C THR A 128 -5.26 -4.54 12.97
N LEU A 129 -5.97 -4.61 14.08
CA LEU A 129 -6.40 -3.46 14.88
C LEU A 129 -5.48 -3.19 16.08
N SER A 130 -4.39 -3.95 16.23
CA SER A 130 -3.41 -3.81 17.31
C SER A 130 -2.00 -3.76 16.75
N SER A 131 -1.05 -3.22 17.53
CA SER A 131 0.37 -3.29 17.17
C SER A 131 0.83 -4.74 17.12
N GLN A 132 1.62 -5.08 16.11
CA GLN A 132 2.11 -6.42 15.86
C GLN A 132 3.60 -6.45 15.64
N ASN A 133 4.22 -7.54 16.06
CA ASN A 133 5.62 -7.83 15.76
C ASN A 133 5.68 -8.78 14.57
N ILE A 134 6.25 -8.30 13.45
CA ILE A 134 6.36 -9.06 12.21
C ILE A 134 7.82 -9.44 11.99
N THR A 135 8.10 -10.73 11.79
CA THR A 135 9.45 -11.21 11.45
C THR A 135 9.71 -10.90 9.97
N PRO A 136 10.69 -10.03 9.65
CA PRO A 136 10.90 -9.56 8.28
C PRO A 136 11.59 -10.59 7.38
N TYR A 137 12.41 -11.48 7.94
CA TYR A 137 13.30 -12.39 7.20
C TYR A 137 14.08 -11.64 6.12
N PHE A 138 14.82 -10.59 6.53
CA PHE A 138 15.70 -9.89 5.60
C PHE A 138 16.70 -10.86 4.96
N PRO A 139 17.02 -10.72 3.67
CA PRO A 139 17.92 -11.64 2.99
C PRO A 139 19.38 -11.53 3.48
N TYR A 140 19.77 -10.40 4.11
CA TYR A 140 21.10 -10.15 4.65
C TYR A 140 21.06 -9.10 5.78
N THR A 141 22.09 -9.09 6.59
CA THR A 141 22.37 -8.07 7.61
C THR A 141 22.97 -6.80 6.99
N GLY A 142 22.88 -5.67 7.68
CA GLY A 142 23.41 -4.39 7.25
C GLY A 142 22.39 -3.28 7.33
N THR A 143 22.65 -2.14 6.71
CA THR A 143 21.76 -0.98 6.69
C THR A 143 20.67 -1.15 5.64
N TRP A 144 19.43 -1.13 6.07
CA TRP A 144 18.24 -1.10 5.23
C TRP A 144 17.60 0.28 5.27
N TYR A 145 17.01 0.69 4.15
CA TYR A 145 16.38 2.01 3.99
C TYR A 145 14.87 1.85 3.80
N ASN A 146 14.11 2.61 4.56
CA ASN A 146 12.68 2.74 4.31
C ASN A 146 12.47 3.65 3.09
N LEU A 147 11.96 3.11 2.00
CA LEU A 147 11.76 3.83 0.74
C LEU A 147 10.68 4.93 0.83
N MET A 148 9.90 4.95 1.92
CA MET A 148 8.86 5.95 2.11
C MET A 148 9.37 7.25 2.75
N ASP A 149 10.40 7.20 3.60
CA ASP A 149 10.89 8.36 4.35
C ASP A 149 12.41 8.46 4.43
N ASN A 150 13.13 7.50 3.81
CA ASN A 150 14.58 7.36 3.85
C ASN A 150 15.16 7.11 5.24
N SER A 151 14.34 6.77 6.23
CA SER A 151 14.85 6.33 7.53
C SER A 151 15.63 5.01 7.37
N THR A 152 16.55 4.76 8.31
CA THR A 152 17.42 3.59 8.25
C THR A 152 17.13 2.62 9.38
N LEU A 153 17.33 1.33 9.09
CA LEU A 153 17.32 0.25 10.05
C LEU A 153 18.63 -0.54 9.93
N ASN A 154 19.41 -0.58 11.00
CA ASN A 154 20.60 -1.45 11.05
C ASN A 154 20.17 -2.87 11.45
N VAL A 155 20.14 -3.76 10.48
CA VAL A 155 19.75 -5.16 10.67
C VAL A 155 20.96 -5.97 11.08
N THR A 156 21.06 -6.34 12.34
CA THR A 156 22.12 -7.22 12.89
C THR A 156 21.68 -8.69 12.94
N ASN A 157 20.36 -8.94 12.95
CA ASN A 157 19.75 -10.27 12.84
C ASN A 157 18.57 -10.19 11.89
N THR A 158 18.60 -10.98 10.82
CA THR A 158 17.62 -10.97 9.73
C THR A 158 16.20 -11.40 10.16
N THR A 159 16.08 -11.99 11.32
CA THR A 159 14.80 -12.44 11.90
C THR A 159 14.32 -11.59 13.08
N SER A 160 15.04 -10.54 13.44
CA SER A 160 14.59 -9.62 14.49
C SER A 160 13.25 -9.00 14.13
N PRO A 161 12.23 -9.11 14.99
CA PRO A 161 10.91 -8.59 14.69
C PRO A 161 10.91 -7.07 14.50
N VAL A 162 10.06 -6.61 13.57
CA VAL A 162 9.74 -5.20 13.38
C VAL A 162 8.33 -4.95 13.89
N THR A 163 8.17 -3.99 14.80
CA THR A 163 6.87 -3.61 15.34
C THR A 163 6.19 -2.66 14.36
N LEU A 164 4.96 -2.97 13.97
CA LEU A 164 4.09 -2.12 13.15
C LEU A 164 2.78 -1.83 13.88
N ASN A 165 2.36 -0.57 13.87
CA ASN A 165 1.06 -0.14 14.38
C ASN A 165 -0.07 -0.55 13.40
N PRO A 166 -1.36 -0.50 13.83
CA PRO A 166 -2.48 -0.78 12.94
C PRO A 166 -2.46 0.09 11.67
N GLY A 167 -2.50 -0.54 10.51
CA GLY A 167 -2.44 0.14 9.21
C GLY A 167 -1.03 0.59 8.79
N GLU A 168 -0.02 0.41 9.65
CA GLU A 168 1.36 0.76 9.29
C GLU A 168 1.95 -0.27 8.31
N PHE A 169 2.85 0.21 7.46
CA PHE A 169 3.65 -0.61 6.56
C PHE A 169 5.08 -0.07 6.46
N ARG A 170 5.95 -0.90 6.06
CA ARG A 170 7.35 -0.57 5.77
C ARG A 170 7.87 -1.34 4.58
#